data_04ccfa6abe402af190bc22f550659213
#
_entry.id   04ccfa6abe402af190bc22f550659213
#
_cell.length_a   1.000
_cell.length_b   1.000
_cell.length_c   1.000
_cell.angle_alpha   90.00
_cell.angle_beta   90.00
_cell.angle_gamma   90.00
#
_symmetry.space_group_name_H-M   'P 1'
#
loop_
_entity.id
_entity.type
_entity.pdbx_description
1 polymer ?
#
loop_
_entity_poly.entity_id
_entity_poly.type
_entity_poly.pdbx_seq_one_letter_code
_entity_poly.pdbx_strand_id
1 'polypeptide(L)'
;EKLGEDEDISEMAVCVSFFDRLKENKTVRIFHVTGVDRIEGAGDGFRLIGETWAFVENIFPYKRVFSKYELALVSNCINIQVQGGHLKKNYMDLLDPFKKEGDNKSRQLLETLETFALDAGMNSGKTAEFMGIHTNTVQYRLKKINDLLGAEITGNRVIPGLTIALALQRMENAKK
;
A
#
# COMPACT_ATOMS: atom_id res chain seq x y z
N GLU A 1 -16.06 14.21 24.72
CA GLU A 1 -17.05 14.41 23.63
C GLU A 1 -16.89 13.26 22.65
N LYS A 2 -17.99 12.52 22.37
CA LYS A 2 -18.00 11.47 21.36
C LYS A 2 -18.06 12.15 19.99
N LEU A 3 -17.00 12.06 19.25
CA LEU A 3 -16.91 12.45 17.86
C LEU A 3 -17.70 11.41 17.02
N GLY A 4 -18.58 11.84 16.11
CA GLY A 4 -19.43 10.96 15.29
C GLY A 4 -18.72 10.44 14.04
N GLU A 5 -19.34 9.50 13.29
CA GLU A 5 -18.76 8.87 12.10
C GLU A 5 -18.34 9.85 10.98
N ASP A 6 -18.92 11.04 10.92
CA ASP A 6 -18.52 12.11 9.98
C ASP A 6 -17.19 12.78 10.32
N GLU A 7 -16.68 12.59 11.55
CA GLU A 7 -15.45 13.21 12.05
C GLU A 7 -14.18 12.45 11.66
N ASP A 8 -14.24 11.15 11.35
CA ASP A 8 -13.09 10.38 10.85
C ASP A 8 -12.54 10.96 9.52
N ILE A 9 -13.43 11.47 8.65
CA ILE A 9 -13.04 12.16 7.41
C ILE A 9 -12.46 13.53 7.74
N SER A 10 -13.02 14.21 8.72
CA SER A 10 -12.56 15.52 9.22
C SER A 10 -11.16 15.42 9.82
N GLU A 11 -10.87 14.41 10.64
CA GLU A 11 -9.57 14.22 11.29
C GLU A 11 -8.46 13.91 10.29
N MET A 12 -8.73 13.05 9.28
CA MET A 12 -7.78 12.80 8.21
C MET A 12 -7.53 14.06 7.38
N ALA A 13 -8.56 14.85 7.11
CA ALA A 13 -8.42 16.14 6.41
C ALA A 13 -7.56 17.13 7.21
N VAL A 14 -7.69 17.15 8.54
CA VAL A 14 -6.82 17.95 9.43
C VAL A 14 -5.37 17.49 9.33
N CYS A 15 -5.12 16.17 9.37
CA CYS A 15 -3.76 15.60 9.21
C CYS A 15 -3.14 15.97 7.87
N VAL A 16 -3.91 15.90 6.78
CA VAL A 16 -3.45 16.29 5.43
C VAL A 16 -3.16 17.79 5.39
N SER A 17 -4.06 18.63 5.91
CA SER A 17 -3.86 20.09 5.98
C SER A 17 -2.64 20.46 6.82
N PHE A 18 -2.42 19.76 7.94
CA PHE A 18 -1.23 19.96 8.77
C PHE A 18 0.03 19.55 8.02
N PHE A 19 0.00 18.42 7.32
CA PHE A 19 1.11 17.99 6.46
C PHE A 19 1.42 19.01 5.38
N ASP A 20 0.40 19.60 4.73
CA ASP A 20 0.59 20.60 3.68
C ASP A 20 1.32 21.86 4.17
N ARG A 21 1.16 22.20 5.44
CA ARG A 21 1.92 23.30 6.08
C ARG A 21 3.38 22.94 6.36
N LEU A 22 3.68 21.64 6.47
CA LEU A 22 5.01 21.11 6.76
C LEU A 22 5.70 20.54 5.53
N LYS A 23 5.10 20.61 4.35
CA LYS A 23 5.56 19.95 3.12
C LYS A 23 6.95 20.35 2.65
N GLU A 24 7.44 21.52 3.06
CA GLU A 24 8.83 21.93 2.80
C GLU A 24 9.85 21.03 3.50
N ASN A 25 9.44 20.39 4.61
CA ASN A 25 10.25 19.42 5.32
C ASN A 25 9.97 18.00 4.79
N LYS A 26 10.78 17.54 3.83
CA LYS A 26 10.63 16.24 3.17
C LYS A 26 10.71 15.02 4.09
N THR A 27 11.18 15.19 5.32
CA THR A 27 11.35 14.11 6.30
C THR A 27 10.14 13.88 7.20
N VAL A 28 9.16 14.82 7.22
CA VAL A 28 7.98 14.71 8.06
C VAL A 28 7.03 13.63 7.55
N ARG A 29 6.55 12.81 8.46
CA ARG A 29 5.46 11.84 8.27
C ARG A 29 4.46 11.99 9.39
N ILE A 30 3.19 11.81 9.07
CA ILE A 30 2.09 11.87 10.02
C ILE A 30 1.45 10.48 10.11
N PHE A 31 1.31 9.98 11.33
CA PHE A 31 0.61 8.73 11.63
C PHE A 31 -0.65 9.06 12.39
N HIS A 32 -1.79 8.68 11.83
CA HIS A 32 -3.11 8.95 12.37
C HIS A 32 -3.82 7.64 12.75
N VAL A 33 -4.06 7.46 14.04
CA VAL A 33 -4.76 6.29 14.57
C VAL A 33 -5.99 6.76 15.33
N THR A 34 -7.18 6.42 14.83
CA THR A 34 -8.49 6.74 15.41
C THR A 34 -9.02 5.62 16.31
N GLY A 35 -10.09 5.92 17.06
CA GLY A 35 -10.76 4.94 17.91
C GLY A 35 -10.05 4.70 19.23
N VAL A 36 -9.35 5.73 19.74
CA VAL A 36 -8.63 5.69 21.01
C VAL A 36 -9.58 6.17 22.12
N ASP A 37 -10.53 5.30 22.50
CA ASP A 37 -11.54 5.63 23.52
C ASP A 37 -11.00 5.48 24.97
N ARG A 38 -9.87 4.81 25.15
CA ARG A 38 -9.25 4.49 26.45
C ARG A 38 -7.74 4.55 26.38
N ILE A 39 -7.10 4.62 27.54
CA ILE A 39 -5.64 4.66 27.68
C ILE A 39 -4.98 3.42 27.04
N GLU A 40 -5.62 2.24 27.16
CA GLU A 40 -5.13 1.02 26.52
C GLU A 40 -5.10 1.16 24.99
N GLY A 41 -6.14 1.74 24.38
CA GLY A 41 -6.19 2.00 22.95
C GLY A 41 -5.10 2.97 22.48
N ALA A 42 -4.74 3.96 23.29
CA ALA A 42 -3.60 4.85 23.02
C ALA A 42 -2.28 4.07 23.00
N GLY A 43 -2.10 3.14 23.97
CA GLY A 43 -0.93 2.26 24.04
C GLY A 43 -0.81 1.34 22.82
N ASP A 44 -1.93 0.77 22.36
CA ASP A 44 -1.97 -0.09 21.17
C ASP A 44 -1.67 0.70 19.89
N GLY A 45 -2.23 1.91 19.76
CA GLY A 45 -1.93 2.80 18.65
C GLY A 45 -0.45 3.20 18.60
N PHE A 46 0.12 3.55 19.74
CA PHE A 46 1.54 3.89 19.85
C PHE A 46 2.45 2.70 19.51
N ARG A 47 2.08 1.50 19.97
CA ARG A 47 2.80 0.26 19.63
C ARG A 47 2.75 -0.02 18.14
N LEU A 48 1.57 0.07 17.53
CA LEU A 48 1.38 -0.13 16.09
C LEU A 48 2.27 0.84 15.27
N ILE A 49 2.31 2.11 15.64
CA ILE A 49 3.20 3.10 15.01
C ILE A 49 4.66 2.68 15.23
N GLY A 50 5.05 2.36 16.46
CA GLY A 50 6.42 1.98 16.81
C GLY A 50 6.95 0.77 16.04
N GLU A 51 6.08 -0.22 15.80
CA GLU A 51 6.43 -1.43 15.02
C GLU A 51 6.52 -1.18 13.51
N THR A 52 5.78 -0.21 12.99
CA THR A 52 5.58 -0.05 11.54
C THR A 52 6.32 1.12 10.93
N TRP A 53 6.61 2.18 11.69
CA TRP A 53 7.13 3.45 11.16
C TRP A 53 8.39 3.31 10.29
N ALA A 54 9.29 2.37 10.65
CA ALA A 54 10.52 2.13 9.92
C ALA A 54 10.32 1.42 8.57
N PHE A 55 9.13 0.83 8.35
CA PHE A 55 8.83 0.02 7.16
C PHE A 55 7.82 0.67 6.22
N VAL A 56 7.10 1.70 6.68
CA VAL A 56 6.06 2.34 5.85
C VAL A 56 6.59 2.87 4.53
N GLU A 57 7.81 3.42 4.50
CA GLU A 57 8.43 3.93 3.26
C GLU A 57 8.78 2.84 2.26
N ASN A 58 9.10 1.65 2.76
CA ASN A 58 9.43 0.52 1.90
C ASN A 58 8.22 0.07 1.08
N ILE A 59 7.01 0.23 1.64
CA ILE A 59 5.75 -0.14 0.98
C ILE A 59 5.13 1.06 0.27
N PHE A 60 5.16 2.24 0.91
CA PHE A 60 4.48 3.46 0.44
C PHE A 60 5.47 4.64 0.29
N PRO A 61 6.39 4.60 -0.68
CA PRO A 61 7.46 5.59 -0.80
C PRO A 61 6.95 7.02 -1.08
N TYR A 62 5.78 7.14 -1.69
CA TYR A 62 5.18 8.42 -2.06
C TYR A 62 4.20 8.97 -1.03
N LYS A 63 3.84 8.20 -0.01
CA LYS A 63 2.86 8.58 1.01
C LYS A 63 3.55 9.21 2.22
N ARG A 64 2.90 10.20 2.82
CA ARG A 64 3.43 10.93 3.98
C ARG A 64 2.46 10.95 5.17
N VAL A 65 1.18 10.71 4.92
CA VAL A 65 0.14 10.62 5.96
C VAL A 65 -0.40 9.19 5.96
N PHE A 66 -0.35 8.53 7.09
CA PHE A 66 -0.70 7.12 7.25
C PHE A 66 -1.82 6.96 8.26
N SER A 67 -2.83 6.20 7.89
CA SER A 67 -3.92 5.80 8.77
C SER A 67 -3.68 4.41 9.37
N LYS A 68 -4.55 4.01 10.30
CA LYS A 68 -4.54 2.65 10.86
C LYS A 68 -4.60 1.54 9.78
N TYR A 69 -5.19 1.80 8.62
CA TYR A 69 -5.33 0.80 7.56
C TYR A 69 -3.99 0.47 6.90
N GLU A 70 -3.19 1.49 6.56
CA GLU A 70 -1.85 1.28 6.03
C GLU A 70 -0.94 0.64 7.08
N LEU A 71 -1.02 1.10 8.33
CA LEU A 71 -0.22 0.54 9.42
C LEU A 71 -0.55 -0.94 9.67
N ALA A 72 -1.83 -1.32 9.60
CA ALA A 72 -2.25 -2.71 9.72
C ALA A 72 -1.69 -3.58 8.58
N LEU A 73 -1.68 -3.08 7.35
CA LEU A 73 -1.07 -3.77 6.21
C LEU A 73 0.44 -3.95 6.43
N VAL A 74 1.15 -2.90 6.87
CA VAL A 74 2.59 -2.96 7.14
C VAL A 74 2.89 -3.95 8.25
N SER A 75 2.15 -3.91 9.38
CA SER A 75 2.30 -4.85 10.50
C SER A 75 2.08 -6.30 10.06
N ASN A 76 1.04 -6.55 9.24
CA ASN A 76 0.81 -7.88 8.68
C ASN A 76 1.96 -8.35 7.79
N CYS A 77 2.50 -7.48 6.93
CA CYS A 77 3.64 -7.81 6.07
C CYS A 77 4.90 -8.10 6.90
N ILE A 78 5.15 -7.37 7.99
CA ILE A 78 6.25 -7.64 8.93
C ILE A 78 6.10 -9.04 9.52
N ASN A 79 4.90 -9.38 10.02
CA ASN A 79 4.62 -10.68 10.61
C ASN A 79 4.83 -11.83 9.60
N ILE A 80 4.32 -11.68 8.37
CA ILE A 80 4.53 -12.66 7.30
C ILE A 80 6.02 -12.80 6.98
N GLN A 81 6.77 -11.69 6.95
CA GLN A 81 8.20 -11.69 6.67
C GLN A 81 9.00 -12.41 7.78
N VAL A 82 8.62 -12.21 9.05
CA VAL A 82 9.25 -12.85 10.21
C VAL A 82 8.93 -14.34 10.26
N GLN A 83 7.67 -14.72 10.05
CA GLN A 83 7.27 -16.13 10.03
C GLN A 83 7.87 -16.87 8.84
N GLY A 84 8.01 -16.22 7.68
CA GLY A 84 8.59 -16.80 6.47
C GLY A 84 7.85 -18.06 5.99
N GLY A 85 8.61 -19.05 5.50
CA GLY A 85 8.11 -20.38 5.16
C GLY A 85 6.99 -20.40 4.12
N HIS A 86 6.02 -21.31 4.32
CA HIS A 86 4.90 -21.49 3.40
C HIS A 86 3.96 -20.27 3.30
N LEU A 87 3.75 -19.55 4.42
CA LEU A 87 2.85 -18.40 4.41
C LEU A 87 3.36 -17.32 3.45
N LYS A 88 4.62 -16.94 3.60
CA LYS A 88 5.25 -15.97 2.71
C LYS A 88 5.27 -16.45 1.26
N LYS A 89 5.66 -17.73 1.07
CA LYS A 89 5.71 -18.33 -0.27
C LYS A 89 4.35 -18.26 -0.97
N ASN A 90 3.25 -18.60 -0.30
CA ASN A 90 1.92 -18.56 -0.88
C ASN A 90 1.55 -17.17 -1.43
N TYR A 91 1.93 -16.09 -0.73
CA TYR A 91 1.71 -14.73 -1.25
C TYR A 91 2.64 -14.43 -2.44
N MET A 92 3.92 -14.78 -2.35
CA MET A 92 4.89 -14.48 -3.41
C MET A 92 4.60 -15.25 -4.69
N ASP A 93 4.02 -16.46 -4.61
CA ASP A 93 3.60 -17.28 -5.76
C ASP A 93 2.47 -16.60 -6.58
N LEU A 94 1.68 -15.69 -5.97
CA LEU A 94 0.68 -14.90 -6.71
C LEU A 94 1.31 -13.97 -7.76
N LEU A 95 2.59 -13.65 -7.60
CA LEU A 95 3.34 -12.81 -8.53
C LEU A 95 4.11 -13.61 -9.60
N ASP A 96 4.08 -14.93 -9.56
CA ASP A 96 4.79 -15.80 -10.52
C ASP A 96 4.42 -15.54 -11.99
N PRO A 97 3.16 -15.21 -12.34
CA PRO A 97 2.82 -14.85 -13.72
C PRO A 97 3.65 -13.70 -14.29
N PHE A 98 4.20 -12.84 -13.42
CA PHE A 98 4.99 -11.66 -13.81
C PHE A 98 6.51 -11.91 -13.80
N LYS A 99 6.96 -13.10 -13.36
CA LYS A 99 8.39 -13.43 -13.18
C LYS A 99 9.06 -14.04 -14.42
N LYS A 100 8.55 -13.80 -15.62
CA LYS A 100 9.22 -14.26 -16.84
C LYS A 100 10.53 -13.52 -17.01
N GLU A 101 11.65 -14.26 -16.89
CA GLU A 101 13.00 -13.72 -17.03
C GLU A 101 13.19 -13.03 -18.39
N GLY A 102 13.80 -11.83 -18.37
CA GLY A 102 14.12 -11.06 -19.58
C GLY A 102 12.94 -10.38 -20.26
N ASP A 103 11.70 -10.56 -19.79
CA ASP A 103 10.53 -9.90 -20.37
C ASP A 103 10.27 -8.52 -19.75
N ASN A 104 10.73 -7.50 -20.46
CA ASN A 104 10.48 -6.10 -20.08
C ASN A 104 8.97 -5.77 -19.99
N LYS A 105 8.11 -6.49 -20.72
CA LYS A 105 6.66 -6.30 -20.67
C LYS A 105 6.09 -6.79 -19.33
N SER A 106 6.49 -7.98 -18.88
CA SER A 106 6.06 -8.53 -17.59
C SER A 106 6.46 -7.60 -16.44
N ARG A 107 7.67 -7.04 -16.46
CA ARG A 107 8.12 -6.05 -15.49
C ARG A 107 7.26 -4.79 -15.50
N GLN A 108 6.96 -4.24 -16.68
CA GLN A 108 6.09 -3.07 -16.80
C GLN A 108 4.65 -3.33 -16.33
N LEU A 109 4.12 -4.53 -16.53
CA LEU A 109 2.82 -4.92 -16.00
C LEU A 109 2.84 -4.96 -14.47
N LEU A 110 3.86 -5.56 -13.88
CA LEU A 110 4.02 -5.64 -12.43
C LEU A 110 4.17 -4.25 -11.80
N GLU A 111 5.01 -3.38 -12.35
CA GLU A 111 5.16 -1.98 -11.91
C GLU A 111 3.83 -1.22 -11.98
N THR A 112 3.05 -1.46 -13.05
CA THR A 112 1.72 -0.84 -13.19
C THR A 112 0.76 -1.35 -12.11
N LEU A 113 0.77 -2.64 -11.83
CA LEU A 113 -0.07 -3.26 -10.80
C LEU A 113 0.32 -2.75 -9.40
N GLU A 114 1.61 -2.66 -9.10
CA GLU A 114 2.11 -2.11 -7.84
C GLU A 114 1.64 -0.67 -7.62
N THR A 115 1.86 0.20 -8.60
CA THR A 115 1.45 1.61 -8.51
C THR A 115 -0.07 1.73 -8.39
N PHE A 116 -0.82 0.96 -9.16
CA PHE A 116 -2.28 0.95 -9.14
C PHE A 116 -2.82 0.54 -7.76
N ALA A 117 -2.31 -0.55 -7.19
CA ALA A 117 -2.84 -1.12 -5.95
C ALA A 117 -2.33 -0.38 -4.68
N LEU A 118 -1.05 0.00 -4.63
CA LEU A 118 -0.43 0.51 -3.42
C LEU A 118 -0.37 2.04 -3.36
N ASP A 119 -0.16 2.73 -4.49
CA ASP A 119 0.08 4.17 -4.48
C ASP A 119 -1.14 4.98 -4.94
N ALA A 120 -1.84 4.49 -5.97
CA ALA A 120 -2.91 5.23 -6.65
C ALA A 120 -4.33 4.92 -6.15
N GLY A 121 -4.47 4.04 -5.13
CA GLY A 121 -5.78 3.66 -4.59
C GLY A 121 -6.72 3.07 -5.64
N MET A 122 -6.20 2.22 -6.52
CA MET A 122 -6.92 1.57 -7.64
C MET A 122 -7.55 2.57 -8.65
N ASN A 123 -6.93 3.73 -8.82
CA ASN A 123 -7.38 4.75 -9.75
C ASN A 123 -6.44 4.83 -10.95
N SER A 124 -6.94 4.54 -12.16
CA SER A 124 -6.14 4.52 -13.39
C SER A 124 -5.58 5.89 -13.76
N GLY A 125 -6.30 6.98 -13.49
CA GLY A 125 -5.82 8.34 -13.73
C GLY A 125 -4.62 8.68 -12.83
N LYS A 126 -4.75 8.44 -11.52
CA LYS A 126 -3.65 8.62 -10.56
C LYS A 126 -2.46 7.72 -10.88
N THR A 127 -2.72 6.47 -11.31
CA THR A 127 -1.64 5.55 -11.74
C THR A 127 -0.87 6.13 -12.92
N ALA A 128 -1.59 6.70 -13.90
CA ALA A 128 -0.99 7.35 -15.06
C ALA A 128 -0.12 8.55 -14.67
N GLU A 129 -0.59 9.37 -13.73
CA GLU A 129 0.18 10.49 -13.17
C GLU A 129 1.45 10.03 -12.47
N PHE A 130 1.37 9.04 -11.57
CA PHE A 130 2.53 8.48 -10.87
C PHE A 130 3.58 7.89 -11.81
N MET A 131 3.13 7.25 -12.89
CA MET A 131 4.02 6.58 -13.84
C MET A 131 4.49 7.50 -14.99
N GLY A 132 3.93 8.70 -15.12
CA GLY A 132 4.24 9.61 -16.24
C GLY A 132 3.81 9.06 -17.60
N ILE A 133 2.71 8.30 -17.68
CA ILE A 133 2.19 7.69 -18.92
C ILE A 133 0.72 8.06 -19.14
N HIS A 134 0.21 7.80 -20.33
CA HIS A 134 -1.20 8.09 -20.63
C HIS A 134 -2.15 7.07 -19.96
N THR A 135 -3.33 7.53 -19.52
CA THR A 135 -4.35 6.68 -18.86
C THR A 135 -4.77 5.48 -19.71
N ASN A 136 -4.87 5.64 -21.03
CA ASN A 136 -5.17 4.51 -21.93
C ASN A 136 -4.10 3.42 -21.89
N THR A 137 -2.83 3.78 -21.68
CA THR A 137 -1.74 2.81 -21.52
C THR A 137 -1.91 2.03 -20.22
N VAL A 138 -2.30 2.70 -19.13
CA VAL A 138 -2.61 2.04 -17.85
C VAL A 138 -3.78 1.08 -18.04
N GLN A 139 -4.88 1.51 -18.63
CA GLN A 139 -6.06 0.67 -18.87
C GLN A 139 -5.71 -0.56 -19.73
N TYR A 140 -4.93 -0.38 -20.78
CA TYR A 140 -4.44 -1.48 -21.60
C TYR A 140 -3.61 -2.48 -20.78
N ARG A 141 -2.68 -1.97 -19.93
CA ARG A 141 -1.85 -2.83 -19.07
C ARG A 141 -2.70 -3.55 -18.02
N LEU A 142 -3.67 -2.89 -17.40
CA LEU A 142 -4.59 -3.53 -16.43
C LEU A 142 -5.41 -4.64 -17.09
N LYS A 143 -5.89 -4.44 -18.33
CA LYS A 143 -6.55 -5.51 -19.08
C LYS A 143 -5.61 -6.70 -19.32
N LYS A 144 -4.35 -6.45 -19.68
CA LYS A 144 -3.35 -7.51 -19.85
C LYS A 144 -3.02 -8.23 -18.54
N ILE A 145 -3.03 -7.53 -17.43
CA ILE A 145 -2.86 -8.13 -16.09
C ILE A 145 -4.04 -9.05 -15.78
N ASN A 146 -5.29 -8.63 -16.04
CA ASN A 146 -6.48 -9.47 -15.88
C ASN A 146 -6.38 -10.75 -16.74
N ASP A 147 -6.00 -10.61 -18.02
CA ASP A 147 -5.79 -11.74 -18.93
C ASP A 147 -4.72 -12.72 -18.39
N LEU A 148 -3.62 -12.17 -17.83
CA LEU A 148 -2.49 -12.95 -17.31
C LEU A 148 -2.85 -13.70 -16.03
N LEU A 149 -3.64 -13.08 -15.15
CA LEU A 149 -4.09 -13.65 -13.87
C LEU A 149 -5.32 -14.57 -14.05
N GLY A 150 -6.01 -14.49 -15.19
CA GLY A 150 -7.29 -15.18 -15.40
C GLY A 150 -8.42 -14.66 -14.49
N ALA A 151 -8.28 -13.44 -13.97
CA ALA A 151 -9.24 -12.84 -13.03
C ALA A 151 -9.18 -11.31 -13.09
N GLU A 152 -10.29 -10.66 -12.73
CA GLU A 152 -10.32 -9.20 -12.60
C GLU A 152 -9.63 -8.75 -11.31
N ILE A 153 -8.60 -7.90 -11.44
CA ILE A 153 -7.82 -7.39 -10.30
C ILE A 153 -8.65 -6.52 -9.35
N THR A 154 -9.72 -5.88 -9.84
CA THR A 154 -10.65 -5.12 -9.01
C THR A 154 -11.67 -5.99 -8.28
N GLY A 155 -11.63 -7.30 -8.51
CA GLY A 155 -12.49 -8.25 -7.84
C GLY A 155 -12.14 -8.42 -6.36
N ASN A 156 -13.17 -8.47 -5.50
CA ASN A 156 -13.03 -8.58 -4.04
C ASN A 156 -12.20 -9.79 -3.56
N ARG A 157 -12.03 -10.81 -4.40
CA ARG A 157 -11.28 -12.03 -4.05
C ARG A 157 -9.81 -11.96 -4.43
N VAL A 158 -9.45 -11.14 -5.40
CA VAL A 158 -8.10 -11.10 -6.00
C VAL A 158 -7.24 -10.03 -5.33
N ILE A 159 -7.78 -8.82 -5.21
CA ILE A 159 -7.01 -7.66 -4.76
C ILE A 159 -6.41 -7.80 -3.35
N PRO A 160 -7.07 -8.38 -2.33
CA PRO A 160 -6.48 -8.48 -0.99
C PRO A 160 -5.17 -9.28 -0.96
N GLY A 161 -5.16 -10.44 -1.62
CA GLY A 161 -3.96 -11.27 -1.72
C GLY A 161 -2.84 -10.61 -2.50
N LEU A 162 -3.17 -10.00 -3.64
CA LEU A 162 -2.19 -9.27 -4.47
C LEU A 162 -1.61 -8.07 -3.70
N THR A 163 -2.41 -7.30 -2.97
CA THR A 163 -1.92 -6.16 -2.20
C THR A 163 -0.85 -6.58 -1.19
N ILE A 164 -1.08 -7.69 -0.47
CA ILE A 164 -0.08 -8.24 0.47
C ILE A 164 1.16 -8.71 -0.29
N ALA A 165 1.01 -9.44 -1.39
CA ALA A 165 2.13 -9.94 -2.19
C ALA A 165 3.02 -8.80 -2.72
N LEU A 166 2.40 -7.76 -3.28
CA LEU A 166 3.09 -6.57 -3.79
C LEU A 166 3.81 -5.79 -2.67
N ALA A 167 3.15 -5.64 -1.51
CA ALA A 167 3.75 -4.99 -0.35
C ALA A 167 4.97 -5.77 0.17
N LEU A 168 4.88 -7.10 0.26
CA LEU A 168 6.01 -7.96 0.62
C LEU A 168 7.17 -7.84 -0.37
N GLN A 169 6.87 -7.81 -1.66
CA GLN A 169 7.89 -7.64 -2.71
C GLN A 169 8.62 -6.30 -2.58
N ARG A 170 7.90 -5.21 -2.33
CA ARG A 170 8.53 -3.89 -2.08
C ARG A 170 9.43 -3.91 -0.85
N MET A 171 8.99 -4.53 0.24
CA MET A 171 9.81 -4.68 1.45
C MET A 171 11.10 -5.48 1.19
N GLU A 172 11.07 -6.47 0.31
CA GLU A 172 12.27 -7.23 -0.08
C GLU A 172 13.23 -6.41 -0.96
N ASN A 173 12.67 -5.67 -1.91
CA ASN A 173 13.46 -4.84 -2.83
C ASN A 173 14.14 -3.68 -2.11
N ALA A 174 13.54 -3.13 -1.06
CA ALA A 174 14.13 -2.06 -0.25
C ALA A 174 15.32 -2.50 0.62
N LYS A 175 15.52 -3.82 0.81
CA LYS A 175 16.66 -4.38 1.57
C LYS A 175 17.90 -4.61 0.70
N LYS A 176 17.78 -4.48 -0.60
CA LYS A 176 18.88 -4.63 -1.57
C LYS A 176 19.54 -3.28 -1.87
#